data_5c52d277e882e7dd9deafa15442aed24
#
_entry.id   5c52d277e882e7dd9deafa15442aed24
#
_cell.length_a   1.000
_cell.length_b   1.000
_cell.length_c   1.000
_cell.angle_alpha   90.00
_cell.angle_beta   90.00
_cell.angle_gamma   90.00
#
_symmetry.space_group_name_H-M   'P 1'
#
loop_
_entity.id
_entity.type
_entity.pdbx_description
1 polymer ?
#
loop_
_entity_poly.entity_id
_entity_poly.type
_entity_poly.pdbx_seq_one_letter_code
_entity_poly.pdbx_strand_id
1 'polypeptide(L)' 'MTADPDPFEEGQRAARENIPAEANPYQDGSQEHALWAAGHEEIAGPAEAGESEGT' A
#
# COMPACT_ATOMS: atom_id res chain seq x y z
N MET A 1 -14.34 2.45 -18.81
CA MET A 1 -14.02 2.58 -18.04
C MET A 1 -13.92 1.56 -17.17
N THR A 2 -13.02 1.37 -16.50
CA THR A 2 -12.87 0.42 -15.76
C THR A 2 -13.55 0.55 -14.57
N ALA A 3 -14.18 -0.32 -14.07
CA ALA A 3 -14.85 -0.17 -12.93
C ALA A 3 -14.11 -0.64 -11.77
N ASP A 4 -13.24 -1.55 -11.88
CA ASP A 4 -12.58 -2.09 -10.74
C ASP A 4 -11.30 -1.42 -10.41
N PRO A 5 -11.12 -0.97 -9.22
CA PRO A 5 -9.88 -0.36 -8.84
C PRO A 5 -8.80 -1.41 -8.79
N ASP A 6 -7.62 -1.03 -9.14
CA ASP A 6 -6.50 -1.92 -9.12
C ASP A 6 -5.97 -1.95 -7.69
N PRO A 7 -5.78 -3.11 -7.09
CA PRO A 7 -5.27 -3.17 -5.73
C PRO A 7 -3.97 -2.38 -5.54
N PHE A 8 -3.11 -2.40 -6.57
CA PHE A 8 -1.86 -1.67 -6.47
C PHE A 8 -2.15 -0.18 -6.35
N GLU A 9 -3.06 0.34 -7.17
CA GLU A 9 -3.40 1.74 -7.09
C GLU A 9 -4.10 2.06 -5.78
N GLU A 10 -4.89 1.14 -5.27
CA GLU A 10 -5.55 1.39 -4.01
C GLU A 10 -4.52 1.51 -2.91
N GLY A 11 -3.47 0.69 -2.96
CA GLY A 11 -2.43 0.77 -1.96
C GLY A 11 -1.71 2.11 -2.04
N GLN A 12 -1.47 2.59 -3.26
CA GLN A 12 -0.82 3.87 -3.41
C GLN A 12 -1.69 4.99 -2.84
N ARG A 13 -2.99 4.94 -3.11
CA ARG A 13 -3.86 5.95 -2.60
C ARG A 13 -3.91 5.90 -1.08
N ALA A 14 -3.94 4.68 -0.52
CA ALA A 14 -3.99 4.55 0.93
C ALA A 14 -2.77 5.22 1.56
N ALA A 15 -1.61 5.04 0.95
CA ALA A 15 -0.42 5.65 1.49
C ALA A 15 -0.52 7.17 1.43
N ARG A 16 -1.10 7.70 0.36
CA ARG A 16 -1.23 9.14 0.26
C ARG A 16 -2.18 9.67 1.32
N GLU A 17 -3.13 8.85 1.75
CA GLU A 17 -4.08 9.27 2.74
C GLU A 17 -3.63 8.88 4.14
N ASN A 18 -2.40 8.45 4.28
CA ASN A 18 -1.83 8.10 5.57
C ASN A 18 -2.51 6.90 6.21
N ILE A 19 -3.03 6.02 5.40
CA ILE A 19 -3.63 4.80 5.90
C ILE A 19 -2.51 3.79 6.09
N PRO A 20 -2.40 3.17 7.25
CA PRO A 20 -1.28 2.27 7.51
C PRO A 20 -1.38 0.97 6.72
N ALA A 21 -0.23 0.33 6.51
CA ALA A 21 -0.20 -0.89 5.75
C ALA A 21 -1.03 -1.99 6.38
N GLU A 22 -1.17 -1.97 7.70
CA GLU A 22 -1.93 -3.01 8.35
C GLU A 22 -3.42 -2.86 8.09
N ALA A 23 -3.85 -1.78 7.48
CA ALA A 23 -5.27 -1.60 7.16
C ALA A 23 -5.61 -2.19 5.81
N ASN A 24 -4.70 -2.97 5.22
CA ASN A 24 -4.92 -3.62 3.94
C ASN A 24 -6.26 -4.36 3.96
N PRO A 25 -7.17 -4.03 3.05
CA PRO A 25 -8.50 -4.63 3.08
C PRO A 25 -8.59 -6.02 2.48
N TYR A 26 -7.53 -6.47 1.84
CA TYR A 26 -7.57 -7.76 1.19
C TYR A 26 -7.03 -8.85 2.12
N GLN A 27 -7.41 -10.07 1.87
CA GLN A 27 -7.03 -11.15 2.73
C GLN A 27 -5.54 -11.43 2.65
N ASP A 28 -4.92 -11.62 3.79
CA ASP A 28 -3.52 -11.89 3.84
C ASP A 28 -3.21 -13.15 3.07
N GLY A 29 -2.21 -13.14 2.26
CA GLY A 29 -1.86 -14.26 1.43
C GLY A 29 -2.45 -14.21 0.02
N SER A 30 -3.37 -13.31 -0.22
CA SER A 30 -3.96 -13.22 -1.54
C SER A 30 -3.09 -12.34 -2.42
N GLN A 31 -3.28 -12.45 -3.73
CA GLN A 31 -2.50 -11.67 -4.64
C GLN A 31 -2.88 -10.20 -4.50
N GLU A 32 -4.15 -9.91 -4.27
CA GLU A 32 -4.57 -8.53 -4.10
C GLU A 32 -3.91 -7.90 -2.88
N HIS A 33 -3.76 -8.70 -1.82
CA HIS A 33 -3.13 -8.18 -0.62
C HIS A 33 -1.69 -7.80 -0.95
N ALA A 34 -0.99 -8.62 -1.71
CA ALA A 34 0.39 -8.34 -2.05
C ALA A 34 0.49 -7.11 -2.95
N LEU A 35 -0.44 -6.95 -3.89
CA LEU A 35 -0.41 -5.80 -4.77
C LEU A 35 -0.70 -4.52 -4.01
N TRP A 36 -1.68 -4.58 -3.12
CA TRP A 36 -2.02 -3.40 -2.33
C TRP A 36 -0.80 -3.01 -1.46
N ALA A 37 -0.17 -4.00 -0.84
CA ALA A 37 0.97 -3.71 0.00
C ALA A 37 2.12 -3.11 -0.82
N ALA A 38 2.33 -3.63 -2.03
CA ALA A 38 3.37 -3.11 -2.88
C ALA A 38 3.09 -1.66 -3.26
N GLY A 39 1.84 -1.36 -3.60
CA GLY A 39 1.48 0.00 -3.96
C GLY A 39 1.66 0.95 -2.78
N HIS A 40 1.25 0.49 -1.62
CA HIS A 40 1.36 1.32 -0.43
C HIS A 40 2.85 1.61 -0.16
N GLU A 41 3.70 0.60 -0.29
CA GLU A 41 5.10 0.78 -0.04
C GLU A 41 5.75 1.69 -1.06
N GLU A 42 5.27 1.69 -2.29
CA GLU A 42 5.82 2.56 -3.30
C GLU A 42 5.71 4.03 -2.87
N ILE A 43 4.64 4.39 -2.24
CA ILE A 43 4.40 5.77 -1.85
C ILE A 43 4.96 6.05 -0.46
N ALA A 44 4.66 5.17 0.49
CA ALA A 44 5.07 5.39 1.86
C ALA A 44 6.49 4.93 2.16
N GLY A 45 6.98 4.01 1.36
CA GLY A 45 8.31 3.48 1.59
C GLY A 45 8.28 2.41 2.65
N PRO A 46 9.33 1.65 2.77
CA PRO A 46 9.41 0.62 3.79
C PRO A 46 9.39 1.28 5.15
N ALA A 47 8.71 0.68 6.05
CA ALA A 47 8.55 1.28 7.36
C ALA A 47 9.87 1.67 7.99
N GLU A 48 10.79 0.78 8.01
CA GLU A 48 12.01 1.13 8.62
C GLU A 48 12.77 2.06 7.80
N ALA A 49 12.66 2.03 6.53
CA ALA A 49 13.42 2.96 5.75
C ALA A 49 12.89 4.32 6.01
N GLY A 50 11.64 4.42 6.20
CA GLY A 50 11.10 5.71 6.35
C GLY A 50 11.74 6.43 7.46
N GLU A 51 11.91 5.77 8.52
CA GLU A 51 12.44 6.50 9.51
C GLU A 51 13.82 6.59 9.43
N SER A 52 14.43 5.72 8.87
CA SER A 52 15.82 5.85 8.84
C SER A 52 16.19 7.01 8.11
N GLU A 53 15.57 7.32 7.22
CA GLU A 53 16.02 8.34 6.54
C GLU A 53 15.77 9.47 7.07
N GLY A 54 14.94 9.50 7.70
CA GLY A 54 14.79 10.67 8.24
C GLY A 54 15.99 11.23 8.58
N THR A 55 16.78 10.70 8.54
CA THR A 55 17.91 11.28 8.86
C THR A 55 18.40 11.83 8.29
#